data_8f9e9e9118a456195016841e98cbdddf
#
_entry.id   8f9e9e9118a456195016841e98cbdddf
#
_cell.length_a   1.000
_cell.length_b   1.000
_cell.length_c   1.000
_cell.angle_alpha   90.00
_cell.angle_beta   90.00
_cell.angle_gamma   90.00
#
_symmetry.space_group_name_H-M   'P 1'
#
loop_
_entity.id
_entity.type
_entity.pdbx_description
1 polymer ?
#
loop_
_entity_poly.entity_id
_entity_poly.type
_entity_poly.pdbx_seq_one_letter_code
_entity_poly.pdbx_strand_id
1 'polypeptide(L)'
;MGKVAFVFSGQGAQYTGMGKSLWEKSPAARAVFEAADSQRPGTSQQCFTAPVEELSVTKNTQPCVYCVDLAAARALEEAGVKADYVAGFSLGEVAALSFAGVFPGEEGFGFVCRRAEAMQKAAEENPGAMAAVLKLKNEQVEAICQEFEQVWPVNYNCPGQLVVAGEKGQIEAFC
;
A
#
# COMPACT_ATOMS: atom_id res chain seq x y z
N MET A 1 4.43 19.27 -24.37
CA MET A 1 4.55 17.94 -23.74
C MET A 1 3.39 17.76 -22.76
N GLY A 2 2.85 16.54 -22.63
CA GLY A 2 1.83 16.24 -21.61
C GLY A 2 2.43 16.29 -20.21
N LYS A 3 1.55 16.31 -19.19
CA LYS A 3 1.94 16.20 -17.79
C LYS A 3 2.16 14.74 -17.42
N VAL A 4 3.10 14.48 -16.51
CA VAL A 4 3.44 13.15 -16.01
C VAL A 4 3.01 13.04 -14.54
N ALA A 5 2.28 12.01 -14.20
CA ALA A 5 1.94 11.68 -12.82
C ALA A 5 2.57 10.35 -12.42
N PHE A 6 3.23 10.31 -11.26
CA PHE A 6 3.64 9.05 -10.63
C PHE A 6 2.54 8.61 -9.68
N VAL A 7 2.11 7.36 -9.83
CA VAL A 7 1.04 6.76 -9.03
C VAL A 7 1.64 5.60 -8.23
N PHE A 8 1.48 5.65 -6.91
CA PHE A 8 2.06 4.70 -5.97
C PHE A 8 1.00 3.70 -5.50
N SER A 9 1.36 2.42 -5.53
CA SER A 9 0.43 1.33 -5.25
C SER A 9 0.14 1.16 -3.76
N GLY A 10 -0.98 0.53 -3.45
CA GLY A 10 -1.36 0.15 -2.09
C GLY A 10 -1.11 -1.33 -1.79
N GLN A 11 -1.53 -1.75 -0.58
CA GLN A 11 -1.56 -3.15 -0.19
C GLN A 11 -2.44 -3.96 -1.17
N GLY A 12 -1.94 -5.12 -1.61
CA GLY A 12 -2.53 -5.94 -2.68
C GLY A 12 -1.66 -6.02 -3.94
N ALA A 13 -0.66 -5.13 -4.07
CA ALA A 13 0.27 -5.12 -5.19
C ALA A 13 1.49 -6.04 -5.01
N GLN A 14 1.66 -6.66 -3.82
CA GLN A 14 2.82 -7.48 -3.49
C GLN A 14 2.86 -8.81 -4.26
N TYR A 15 4.07 -9.22 -4.64
CA TYR A 15 4.37 -10.53 -5.24
C TYR A 15 5.83 -10.90 -4.97
N THR A 16 6.12 -12.20 -4.95
CA THR A 16 7.48 -12.71 -4.79
C THR A 16 8.39 -12.23 -5.92
N GLY A 17 9.54 -11.64 -5.57
CA GLY A 17 10.50 -11.11 -6.55
C GLY A 17 10.30 -9.64 -6.90
N MET A 18 9.31 -8.96 -6.32
CA MET A 18 9.06 -7.55 -6.58
C MET A 18 10.27 -6.68 -6.25
N GLY A 19 10.59 -5.74 -7.15
CA GLY A 19 11.69 -4.80 -7.00
C GLY A 19 13.09 -5.36 -7.26
N LYS A 20 13.28 -6.70 -7.37
CA LYS A 20 14.62 -7.29 -7.58
C LYS A 20 15.32 -6.76 -8.82
N SER A 21 14.61 -6.69 -9.94
CA SER A 21 15.18 -6.18 -11.20
C SER A 21 15.52 -4.68 -11.13
N LEU A 22 14.80 -3.91 -10.35
CA LEU A 22 15.12 -2.50 -10.08
C LEU A 22 16.40 -2.39 -9.26
N TRP A 23 16.50 -3.16 -8.17
CA TRP A 23 17.68 -3.22 -7.32
C TRP A 23 18.94 -3.61 -8.10
N GLU A 24 18.83 -4.56 -9.03
CA GLU A 24 19.96 -5.02 -9.86
C GLU A 24 20.43 -3.96 -10.87
N LYS A 25 19.51 -3.16 -11.42
CA LYS A 25 19.77 -2.31 -12.61
C LYS A 25 19.90 -0.82 -12.30
N SER A 26 19.32 -0.33 -11.19
CA SER A 26 19.30 1.09 -10.84
C SER A 26 20.00 1.33 -9.51
N PRO A 27 21.11 2.07 -9.48
CA PRO A 27 21.76 2.52 -8.26
C PRO A 27 20.81 3.31 -7.33
N ALA A 28 19.94 4.16 -7.89
CA ALA A 28 18.97 4.92 -7.13
C ALA A 28 17.93 4.02 -6.45
N ALA A 29 17.44 2.99 -7.16
CA ALA A 29 16.53 2.00 -6.57
C ALA A 29 17.23 1.17 -5.49
N ARG A 30 18.47 0.75 -5.73
CA ARG A 30 19.28 0.01 -4.75
C ARG A 30 19.43 0.78 -3.45
N ALA A 31 19.73 2.07 -3.50
CA ALA A 31 19.90 2.91 -2.33
C ALA A 31 18.63 2.94 -1.46
N VAL A 32 17.42 2.87 -2.06
CA VAL A 32 16.16 2.80 -1.30
C VAL A 32 16.10 1.51 -0.48
N PHE A 33 16.43 0.36 -1.07
CA PHE A 33 16.42 -0.92 -0.35
C PHE A 33 17.51 -1.00 0.73
N GLU A 34 18.70 -0.47 0.47
CA GLU A 34 19.79 -0.42 1.44
C GLU A 34 19.42 0.45 2.65
N ALA A 35 18.80 1.61 2.41
CA ALA A 35 18.27 2.47 3.47
C ALA A 35 17.17 1.79 4.29
N ALA A 36 16.28 1.05 3.64
CA ALA A 36 15.26 0.27 4.32
C ALA A 36 15.86 -0.86 5.16
N ASP A 37 16.83 -1.60 4.63
CA ASP A 37 17.51 -2.69 5.35
C ASP A 37 18.31 -2.17 6.57
N SER A 38 18.78 -0.92 6.53
CA SER A 38 19.45 -0.30 7.69
C SER A 38 18.51 -0.12 8.88
N GLN A 39 17.21 0.12 8.64
CA GLN A 39 16.19 0.31 9.67
C GLN A 39 15.45 -0.99 10.03
N ARG A 40 15.16 -1.82 9.02
CA ARG A 40 14.46 -3.10 9.16
C ARG A 40 15.23 -4.16 8.35
N PRO A 41 16.23 -4.82 8.97
CA PRO A 41 17.08 -5.79 8.30
C PRO A 41 16.29 -6.89 7.59
N GLY A 42 16.68 -7.21 6.35
CA GLY A 42 16.06 -8.25 5.54
C GLY A 42 14.82 -7.82 4.76
N THR A 43 14.50 -6.52 4.70
CA THR A 43 13.37 -6.01 3.91
C THR A 43 13.55 -6.29 2.42
N SER A 44 14.74 -6.03 1.86
CA SER A 44 15.06 -6.35 0.47
C SER A 44 14.94 -7.84 0.17
N GLN A 45 15.52 -8.69 1.03
CA GLN A 45 15.43 -10.14 0.91
C GLN A 45 13.98 -10.62 0.95
N GLN A 46 13.16 -10.05 1.82
CA GLN A 46 11.73 -10.36 1.93
C GLN A 46 10.98 -10.02 0.62
N CYS A 47 11.23 -8.85 0.02
CA CYS A 47 10.68 -8.49 -1.29
C CYS A 47 11.08 -9.48 -2.39
N PHE A 48 12.33 -9.93 -2.38
CA PHE A 48 12.90 -10.69 -3.50
C PHE A 48 12.58 -12.19 -3.43
N THR A 49 12.38 -12.76 -2.25
CA THR A 49 12.32 -14.22 -2.09
C THR A 49 11.21 -14.75 -1.19
N ALA A 50 10.57 -13.90 -0.37
CA ALA A 50 9.51 -14.39 0.49
C ALA A 50 8.30 -14.89 -0.30
N PRO A 51 7.63 -15.96 0.15
CA PRO A 51 6.40 -16.42 -0.45
C PRO A 51 5.27 -15.40 -0.27
N VAL A 52 4.27 -15.45 -1.14
CA VAL A 52 3.18 -14.45 -1.17
C VAL A 52 2.39 -14.44 0.14
N GLU A 53 2.27 -15.57 0.81
CA GLU A 53 1.59 -15.71 2.10
C GLU A 53 2.28 -14.89 3.19
N GLU A 54 3.61 -14.89 3.23
CA GLU A 54 4.40 -14.06 4.15
C GLU A 54 4.30 -12.58 3.78
N LEU A 55 4.39 -12.28 2.48
CA LEU A 55 4.25 -10.91 1.97
C LEU A 55 2.84 -10.33 2.19
N SER A 56 1.81 -11.16 2.36
CA SER A 56 0.43 -10.73 2.57
C SER A 56 0.10 -10.40 4.03
N VAL A 57 1.01 -10.65 4.97
CA VAL A 57 0.87 -10.20 6.34
C VAL A 57 1.12 -8.70 6.41
N THR A 58 0.16 -7.92 6.90
CA THR A 58 0.15 -6.44 6.83
C THR A 58 1.46 -5.79 7.29
N LYS A 59 2.05 -6.28 8.39
CA LYS A 59 3.33 -5.79 8.92
C LYS A 59 4.52 -6.02 7.98
N ASN A 60 4.41 -6.95 7.03
CA ASN A 60 5.40 -7.22 6.00
C ASN A 60 5.04 -6.53 4.68
N THR A 61 3.76 -6.58 4.30
CA THR A 61 3.29 -5.99 3.03
C THR A 61 3.66 -4.52 2.92
N GLN A 62 3.34 -3.73 3.95
CA GLN A 62 3.45 -2.27 3.83
C GLN A 62 4.90 -1.80 3.67
N PRO A 63 5.88 -2.22 4.49
CA PRO A 63 7.27 -1.85 4.27
C PRO A 63 7.83 -2.32 2.92
N CYS A 64 7.47 -3.53 2.50
CA CYS A 64 7.96 -4.10 1.25
C CYS A 64 7.40 -3.36 0.02
N VAL A 65 6.09 -3.10 -0.04
CA VAL A 65 5.48 -2.36 -1.16
C VAL A 65 5.98 -0.92 -1.19
N TYR A 66 6.10 -0.25 -0.04
CA TYR A 66 6.69 1.08 0.05
C TYR A 66 8.09 1.15 -0.58
N CYS A 67 8.97 0.18 -0.27
CA CYS A 67 10.31 0.12 -0.86
C CYS A 67 10.26 -0.01 -2.37
N VAL A 68 9.42 -0.90 -2.89
CA VAL A 68 9.29 -1.11 -4.35
C VAL A 68 8.75 0.13 -5.04
N ASP A 69 7.72 0.76 -4.49
CA ASP A 69 7.12 1.98 -4.99
C ASP A 69 8.14 3.13 -5.07
N LEU A 70 8.84 3.38 -3.97
CA LEU A 70 9.84 4.44 -3.93
C LEU A 70 11.05 4.12 -4.81
N ALA A 71 11.51 2.87 -4.85
CA ALA A 71 12.60 2.42 -5.71
C ALA A 71 12.26 2.58 -7.20
N ALA A 72 11.02 2.26 -7.59
CA ALA A 72 10.56 2.46 -8.97
C ALA A 72 10.53 3.94 -9.35
N ALA A 73 10.03 4.80 -8.46
CA ALA A 73 10.00 6.24 -8.69
C ALA A 73 11.42 6.84 -8.81
N ARG A 74 12.35 6.43 -7.94
CA ARG A 74 13.75 6.86 -8.01
C ARG A 74 14.47 6.35 -9.25
N ALA A 75 14.19 5.13 -9.70
CA ALA A 75 14.73 4.63 -10.96
C ALA A 75 14.20 5.42 -12.18
N LEU A 76 12.94 5.84 -12.16
CA LEU A 76 12.40 6.72 -13.21
C LEU A 76 13.05 8.10 -13.21
N GLU A 77 13.28 8.70 -12.05
CA GLU A 77 14.03 9.97 -11.94
C GLU A 77 15.47 9.83 -12.46
N GLU A 78 16.18 8.74 -12.09
CA GLU A 78 17.52 8.43 -12.59
C GLU A 78 17.53 8.29 -14.13
N ALA A 79 16.47 7.73 -14.71
CA ALA A 79 16.28 7.65 -16.15
C ALA A 79 15.84 8.98 -16.82
N GLY A 80 15.74 10.07 -16.06
CA GLY A 80 15.39 11.40 -16.55
C GLY A 80 13.89 11.69 -16.67
N VAL A 81 13.02 10.78 -16.18
CA VAL A 81 11.57 11.01 -16.16
C VAL A 81 11.22 11.78 -14.89
N LYS A 82 10.59 12.95 -15.06
CA LYS A 82 10.18 13.82 -13.94
C LYS A 82 8.67 13.78 -13.75
N ALA A 83 8.22 13.65 -12.52
CA ALA A 83 6.81 13.79 -12.18
C ALA A 83 6.40 15.26 -12.06
N ASP A 84 5.30 15.62 -12.70
CA ASP A 84 4.61 16.89 -12.44
C ASP A 84 3.65 16.76 -11.24
N TYR A 85 3.13 15.55 -11.01
CA TYR A 85 2.19 15.21 -9.95
C TYR A 85 2.52 13.84 -9.35
N VAL A 86 2.14 13.67 -8.09
CA VAL A 86 2.19 12.37 -7.40
C VAL A 86 0.85 12.07 -6.76
N ALA A 87 0.47 10.80 -6.75
CA ALA A 87 -0.70 10.30 -6.05
C ALA A 87 -0.42 8.90 -5.50
N GLY A 88 -1.00 8.55 -4.37
CA GLY A 88 -0.84 7.24 -3.76
C GLY A 88 -2.13 6.68 -3.23
N PHE A 89 -2.29 5.36 -3.31
CA PHE A 89 -3.44 4.65 -2.80
C PHE A 89 -3.12 4.06 -1.41
N SER A 90 -3.79 4.56 -0.34
CA SER A 90 -3.59 4.10 1.04
C SER A 90 -2.10 4.12 1.46
N LEU A 91 -1.44 2.98 1.56
CA LEU A 91 0.00 2.86 1.80
C LEU A 91 0.83 3.64 0.77
N GLY A 92 0.44 3.62 -0.50
CA GLY A 92 1.13 4.34 -1.57
C GLY A 92 1.14 5.86 -1.38
N GLU A 93 0.21 6.42 -0.61
CA GLU A 93 0.23 7.83 -0.20
C GLU A 93 1.49 8.15 0.61
N VAL A 94 1.93 7.25 1.50
CA VAL A 94 3.16 7.43 2.28
C VAL A 94 4.38 7.44 1.36
N ALA A 95 4.43 6.54 0.36
CA ALA A 95 5.51 6.52 -0.63
C ALA A 95 5.49 7.79 -1.50
N ALA A 96 4.31 8.25 -1.92
CA ALA A 96 4.14 9.50 -2.67
C ALA A 96 4.62 10.72 -1.88
N LEU A 97 4.27 10.81 -0.60
CA LEU A 97 4.72 11.89 0.30
C LEU A 97 6.24 11.86 0.52
N SER A 98 6.82 10.67 0.66
CA SER A 98 8.28 10.51 0.78
C SER A 98 8.99 10.89 -0.51
N PHE A 99 8.44 10.49 -1.66
CA PHE A 99 8.96 10.87 -2.97
C PHE A 99 8.91 12.39 -3.18
N ALA A 100 7.82 13.03 -2.77
CA ALA A 100 7.62 14.47 -2.85
C ALA A 100 8.45 15.29 -1.84
N GLY A 101 9.21 14.63 -0.94
CA GLY A 101 10.06 15.29 0.05
C GLY A 101 9.31 15.84 1.28
N VAL A 102 8.08 15.39 1.53
CA VAL A 102 7.32 15.75 2.73
C VAL A 102 7.91 15.10 3.98
N PHE A 103 8.34 13.84 3.86
CA PHE A 103 9.12 13.17 4.91
C PHE A 103 10.60 13.35 4.63
N PRO A 104 11.39 13.89 5.58
CA PRO A 104 12.82 14.02 5.41
C PRO A 104 13.51 12.65 5.48
N GLY A 105 14.43 12.41 4.55
CA GLY A 105 15.31 11.23 4.54
C GLY A 105 14.56 9.91 4.63
N GLU A 106 14.88 9.14 5.67
CA GLU A 106 14.38 7.78 5.88
C GLU A 106 13.14 7.72 6.79
N GLU A 107 12.63 8.85 7.25
CA GLU A 107 11.49 8.90 8.19
C GLU A 107 10.22 8.27 7.62
N GLY A 108 9.99 8.38 6.31
CA GLY A 108 8.86 7.76 5.63
C GLY A 108 8.83 6.23 5.78
N PHE A 109 9.99 5.58 5.71
CA PHE A 109 10.09 4.13 5.94
C PHE A 109 9.80 3.76 7.40
N GLY A 110 10.38 4.48 8.34
CA GLY A 110 10.08 4.28 9.77
C GLY A 110 8.60 4.52 10.10
N PHE A 111 7.97 5.51 9.44
CA PHE A 111 6.54 5.76 9.58
C PHE A 111 5.70 4.57 9.05
N VAL A 112 6.00 4.06 7.86
CA VAL A 112 5.22 2.94 7.28
C VAL A 112 5.38 1.65 8.08
N CYS A 113 6.55 1.39 8.69
CA CYS A 113 6.75 0.26 9.60
C CYS A 113 5.81 0.36 10.82
N ARG A 114 5.78 1.51 11.50
CA ARG A 114 4.89 1.74 12.65
C ARG A 114 3.40 1.66 12.25
N ARG A 115 3.04 2.21 11.09
CA ARG A 115 1.69 2.10 10.54
C ARG A 115 1.29 0.64 10.33
N ALA A 116 2.17 -0.15 9.74
CA ALA A 116 1.94 -1.56 9.46
C ALA A 116 1.74 -2.39 10.74
N GLU A 117 2.57 -2.16 11.76
CA GLU A 117 2.46 -2.79 13.08
C GLU A 117 1.15 -2.43 13.78
N ALA A 118 0.79 -1.13 13.78
CA ALA A 118 -0.45 -0.67 14.41
C ALA A 118 -1.69 -1.26 13.73
N MET A 119 -1.71 -1.31 12.39
CA MET A 119 -2.82 -1.91 11.63
C MET A 119 -2.90 -3.42 11.83
N GLN A 120 -1.76 -4.12 11.87
CA GLN A 120 -1.70 -5.55 12.14
C GLN A 120 -2.27 -5.86 13.54
N LYS A 121 -1.82 -5.12 14.55
CA LYS A 121 -2.30 -5.26 15.93
C LYS A 121 -3.81 -4.99 16.03
N ALA A 122 -4.29 -3.92 15.41
CA ALA A 122 -5.71 -3.59 15.43
C ALA A 122 -6.58 -4.70 14.81
N ALA A 123 -6.10 -5.32 13.71
CA ALA A 123 -6.80 -6.43 13.05
C ALA A 123 -6.77 -7.73 13.89
N GLU A 124 -5.72 -7.95 14.67
CA GLU A 124 -5.62 -9.10 15.59
C GLU A 124 -6.52 -8.92 16.83
N GLU A 125 -6.60 -7.70 17.36
CA GLU A 125 -7.45 -7.36 18.51
C GLU A 125 -8.94 -7.29 18.14
N ASN A 126 -9.25 -6.92 16.91
CA ASN A 126 -10.64 -6.78 16.40
C ASN A 126 -10.77 -7.53 15.06
N PRO A 127 -10.89 -8.86 15.09
CA PRO A 127 -11.06 -9.64 13.87
C PRO A 127 -12.30 -9.23 13.10
N GLY A 128 -12.11 -8.83 11.84
CA GLY A 128 -13.17 -8.41 10.96
C GLY A 128 -12.96 -8.93 9.53
N ALA A 129 -13.79 -8.47 8.63
CA ALA A 129 -13.68 -8.75 7.21
C ALA A 129 -13.90 -7.48 6.39
N MET A 130 -13.47 -7.53 5.12
CA MET A 130 -13.71 -6.47 4.14
C MET A 130 -14.24 -7.10 2.86
N ALA A 131 -15.13 -6.38 2.17
CA ALA A 131 -15.66 -6.78 0.88
C ALA A 131 -15.69 -5.59 -0.08
N ALA A 132 -15.29 -5.81 -1.34
CA ALA A 132 -15.39 -4.81 -2.38
C ALA A 132 -16.73 -4.97 -3.11
N VAL A 133 -17.61 -3.99 -2.96
CA VAL A 133 -18.88 -3.93 -3.67
C VAL A 133 -18.66 -3.30 -5.03
N LEU A 134 -19.04 -4.00 -6.09
CA LEU A 134 -18.85 -3.59 -7.47
C LEU A 134 -20.16 -3.28 -8.17
N LYS A 135 -20.15 -2.28 -9.06
CA LYS A 135 -21.25 -1.90 -9.96
C LYS A 135 -22.51 -1.34 -9.26
N LEU A 136 -22.46 -1.04 -7.96
CA LEU A 136 -23.51 -0.29 -7.27
C LEU A 136 -23.07 1.18 -7.08
N LYS A 137 -24.05 2.07 -6.96
CA LYS A 137 -23.80 3.46 -6.58
C LYS A 137 -23.48 3.52 -5.08
N ASN A 138 -22.67 4.50 -4.68
CA ASN A 138 -22.26 4.66 -3.29
C ASN A 138 -23.48 4.77 -2.34
N GLU A 139 -24.50 5.55 -2.72
CA GLU A 139 -25.70 5.75 -1.92
C GLU A 139 -26.50 4.45 -1.70
N GLN A 140 -26.45 3.51 -2.65
CA GLN A 140 -27.09 2.21 -2.50
C GLN A 140 -26.33 1.33 -1.50
N VAL A 141 -25.00 1.32 -1.57
CA VAL A 141 -24.15 0.57 -0.63
C VAL A 141 -24.27 1.13 0.78
N GLU A 142 -24.25 2.45 0.90
CA GLU A 142 -24.45 3.14 2.19
C GLU A 142 -25.80 2.81 2.82
N ALA A 143 -26.88 2.79 2.01
CA ALA A 143 -28.20 2.42 2.50
C ALA A 143 -28.26 0.97 3.00
N ILE A 144 -27.64 0.03 2.26
CA ILE A 144 -27.57 -1.39 2.68
C ILE A 144 -26.75 -1.52 3.97
N CYS A 145 -25.63 -0.78 4.11
CA CYS A 145 -24.83 -0.81 5.33
C CYS A 145 -25.65 -0.41 6.58
N GLN A 146 -26.65 0.46 6.44
CA GLN A 146 -27.51 0.87 7.56
C GLN A 146 -28.44 -0.24 8.07
N GLU A 147 -28.61 -1.32 7.33
CA GLU A 147 -29.38 -2.50 7.75
C GLU A 147 -28.56 -3.42 8.68
N PHE A 148 -27.27 -3.15 8.86
CA PHE A 148 -26.33 -3.92 9.67
C PHE A 148 -25.76 -3.07 10.82
N GLU A 149 -25.60 -3.66 12.00
CA GLU A 149 -25.07 -2.94 13.18
C GLU A 149 -23.57 -2.66 13.09
N GLN A 150 -22.83 -3.58 12.44
CA GLN A 150 -21.37 -3.53 12.38
C GLN A 150 -20.84 -3.73 10.94
N VAL A 151 -21.40 -2.98 9.99
CA VAL A 151 -20.90 -2.88 8.60
C VAL A 151 -20.83 -1.41 8.21
N TRP A 152 -19.67 -0.97 7.76
CA TRP A 152 -19.43 0.43 7.40
C TRP A 152 -18.80 0.55 6.01
N PRO A 153 -19.19 1.58 5.22
CA PRO A 153 -18.45 1.94 4.03
C PRO A 153 -17.12 2.59 4.44
N VAL A 154 -16.00 2.11 3.89
CA VAL A 154 -14.66 2.53 4.33
C VAL A 154 -13.77 3.08 3.21
N ASN A 155 -13.81 2.52 1.99
CA ASN A 155 -12.98 3.00 0.87
C ASN A 155 -13.84 3.32 -0.35
N TYR A 156 -13.98 4.60 -0.65
CA TYR A 156 -14.62 5.13 -1.86
C TYR A 156 -13.59 5.18 -3.00
N ASN A 157 -13.31 4.03 -3.62
CA ASN A 157 -12.18 3.89 -4.55
C ASN A 157 -12.42 4.58 -5.89
N CYS A 158 -13.59 4.36 -6.49
CA CYS A 158 -14.00 5.00 -7.73
C CYS A 158 -15.52 4.83 -7.93
N PRO A 159 -16.14 5.52 -8.90
CA PRO A 159 -17.54 5.26 -9.25
C PRO A 159 -17.80 3.78 -9.51
N GLY A 160 -18.70 3.17 -8.73
CA GLY A 160 -19.05 1.76 -8.84
C GLY A 160 -18.08 0.79 -8.14
N GLN A 161 -17.18 1.29 -7.29
CA GLN A 161 -16.40 0.45 -6.38
C GLN A 161 -16.25 1.10 -5.01
N LEU A 162 -16.96 0.53 -4.03
CA LEU A 162 -16.91 0.91 -2.63
C LEU A 162 -16.55 -0.31 -1.78
N VAL A 163 -15.57 -0.18 -0.89
CA VAL A 163 -15.23 -1.25 0.06
C VAL A 163 -15.98 -1.02 1.35
N VAL A 164 -16.58 -2.08 1.86
CA VAL A 164 -17.18 -2.14 3.19
C VAL A 164 -16.31 -2.96 4.13
N ALA A 165 -16.33 -2.64 5.41
CA ALA A 165 -15.65 -3.38 6.46
C ALA A 165 -16.55 -3.55 7.66
N GLY A 166 -16.36 -4.61 8.43
CA GLY A 166 -17.17 -4.86 9.60
C GLY A 166 -16.85 -6.17 10.32
N GLU A 167 -17.71 -6.55 11.22
CA GLU A 167 -17.68 -7.86 11.88
C GLU A 167 -17.83 -8.95 10.82
N LYS A 168 -17.05 -10.03 10.96
CA LYS A 168 -16.93 -11.05 9.92
C LYS A 168 -18.26 -11.69 9.51
N GLY A 169 -19.09 -12.09 10.49
CA GLY A 169 -20.38 -12.71 10.20
C GLY A 169 -21.37 -11.74 9.55
N GLN A 170 -21.30 -10.46 9.91
CA GLN A 170 -22.14 -9.43 9.29
C GLN A 170 -21.68 -9.08 7.86
N ILE A 171 -20.37 -9.08 7.60
CA ILE A 171 -19.86 -8.95 6.22
C ILE A 171 -20.24 -10.16 5.36
N GLU A 172 -20.18 -11.38 5.91
CA GLU A 172 -20.65 -12.58 5.20
C GLU A 172 -22.15 -12.52 4.89
N ALA A 173 -22.97 -11.98 5.79
CA ALA A 173 -24.40 -11.79 5.56
C ALA A 173 -24.72 -10.63 4.62
N PHE A 174 -23.85 -9.61 4.57
CA PHE A 174 -23.97 -8.48 3.66
C PHE A 174 -23.70 -8.89 2.19
N CYS A 175 -22.79 -9.84 1.93
CA CYS A 175 -22.39 -10.31 0.59
C CYS A 175 -23.38 -11.28 -0.03
#